data_d1ac6290a54f97cbe0afe5a8485fcd3f
#
_entry.id   d1ac6290a54f97cbe0afe5a8485fcd3f
#
_cell.length_a   1.000
_cell.length_b   1.000
_cell.length_c   1.000
_cell.angle_alpha   90.00
_cell.angle_beta   90.00
_cell.angle_gamma   90.00
#
_symmetry.space_group_name_H-M   'P 1'
#
loop_
_entity.id
_entity.type
_entity.pdbx_description
1 polymer ?
#
loop_
_entity_poly.entity_id
_entity_poly.type
_entity_poly.pdbx_seq_one_letter_code
_entity_poly.pdbx_strand_id
1 'polypeptide(L)' 'MTRAEVKAKEMGVTMNEVYDFIKNHKEAKKDCNDLLASGMDFDEASVLAYSSWR' A
#
# COMPACT_ATOMS: atom_id res chain seq x y z
N MET A 1 15.57 -4.42 -3.72
CA MET A 1 14.34 -3.64 -3.47
C MET A 1 13.19 -4.17 -4.29
N THR A 2 12.03 -4.28 -3.70
CA THR A 2 10.82 -4.66 -4.43
C THR A 2 10.26 -3.45 -5.18
N ARG A 3 9.35 -3.71 -6.13
CA ARG A 3 8.62 -2.64 -6.83
C ARG A 3 7.89 -1.72 -5.86
N ALA A 4 7.30 -2.32 -4.83
CA ALA A 4 6.55 -1.56 -3.83
C ALA A 4 7.45 -0.60 -3.07
N GLU A 5 8.63 -1.05 -2.67
CA GLU A 5 9.59 -0.20 -1.98
C GLU A 5 10.06 0.95 -2.84
N VAL A 6 10.34 0.67 -4.11
CA VAL A 6 10.74 1.71 -5.07
C VAL A 6 9.63 2.75 -5.22
N LYS A 7 8.39 2.30 -5.35
CA LYS A 7 7.25 3.18 -5.50
C LYS A 7 7.05 4.05 -4.26
N ALA A 8 7.16 3.46 -3.09
CA ALA A 8 7.04 4.20 -1.83
C ALA A 8 8.13 5.27 -1.73
N LYS A 9 9.35 4.92 -2.10
CA LYS A 9 10.47 5.85 -2.09
C LYS A 9 10.23 7.02 -3.05
N GLU A 10 9.68 6.74 -4.22
CA GLU A 10 9.32 7.79 -5.18
C GLU A 10 8.29 8.77 -4.62
N MET A 11 7.40 8.26 -3.78
CA MET A 11 6.41 9.10 -3.10
C MET A 11 6.95 9.81 -1.87
N GLY A 12 8.21 9.53 -1.49
CA GLY A 12 8.84 10.14 -0.34
C GLY A 12 8.41 9.54 0.99
N VAL A 13 7.98 8.29 1.00
CA VAL A 13 7.53 7.60 2.23
C VAL A 13 8.24 6.27 2.38
N THR A 14 8.22 5.73 3.61
CA THR A 14 8.75 4.40 3.90
C THR A 14 7.60 3.38 3.85
N MET A 15 7.96 2.10 3.75
CA MET A 15 6.95 1.04 3.81
C MET A 15 6.22 1.03 5.16
N ASN A 16 6.92 1.37 6.25
CA ASN A 16 6.29 1.48 7.56
C ASN A 16 5.19 2.53 7.57
N GLU A 17 5.42 3.66 6.93
CA GLU A 17 4.41 4.72 6.82
C GLU A 17 3.21 4.24 6.01
N VAL A 18 3.47 3.48 4.95
CA VAL A 18 2.40 2.90 4.12
C VAL A 18 1.56 1.93 4.96
N TYR A 19 2.20 1.04 5.70
CA TYR A 19 1.48 0.07 6.54
C TYR A 19 0.67 0.76 7.62
N ASP A 20 1.23 1.78 8.28
CA ASP A 20 0.51 2.54 9.31
C ASP A 20 -0.72 3.23 8.72
N PHE A 21 -0.58 3.82 7.55
CA PHE A 21 -1.71 4.47 6.88
C PHE A 21 -2.82 3.45 6.59
N ILE A 22 -2.46 2.31 6.00
CA ILE A 22 -3.42 1.27 5.67
C ILE A 22 -4.12 0.76 6.92
N LYS A 23 -3.38 0.56 8.00
CA LYS A 23 -3.92 0.08 9.27
C LYS A 23 -4.95 1.04 9.85
N ASN A 24 -4.72 2.34 9.72
CA ASN A 24 -5.55 3.37 10.33
C ASN A 24 -6.59 3.96 9.38
N HIS A 25 -6.58 3.59 8.11
CA HIS A 25 -7.54 4.09 7.13
C HIS A 25 -8.41 2.95 6.64
N LYS A 26 -9.65 2.94 7.08
CA LYS A 26 -10.60 1.86 6.83
C LYS A 26 -10.79 1.54 5.35
N GLU A 27 -10.97 2.57 4.55
CA GLU A 27 -11.22 2.41 3.11
C GLU A 27 -9.97 1.95 2.37
N ALA A 28 -8.81 2.46 2.74
CA ALA A 28 -7.54 2.02 2.16
C ALA A 28 -7.28 0.56 2.50
N LYS A 29 -7.62 0.15 3.73
CA LYS A 29 -7.48 -1.24 4.15
C LYS A 29 -8.35 -2.16 3.32
N LYS A 30 -9.59 -1.77 3.07
CA LYS A 30 -10.51 -2.54 2.24
C LYS A 30 -9.98 -2.67 0.81
N ASP A 31 -9.47 -1.58 0.25
CA ASP A 31 -8.89 -1.57 -1.08
C ASP A 31 -7.70 -2.50 -1.17
N CYS A 32 -6.83 -2.45 -0.16
CA CYS A 32 -5.68 -3.35 -0.09
C CYS A 32 -6.12 -4.81 -0.08
N ASN A 33 -7.14 -5.14 0.72
CA ASN A 33 -7.66 -6.50 0.79
C ASN A 33 -8.23 -6.96 -0.55
N ASP A 34 -8.93 -6.08 -1.25
CA ASP A 34 -9.47 -6.39 -2.58
C ASP A 34 -8.36 -6.69 -3.58
N LEU A 35 -7.28 -5.93 -3.53
CA LEU A 35 -6.12 -6.16 -4.39
C LEU A 35 -5.42 -7.48 -4.07
N LEU A 36 -5.33 -7.81 -2.77
CA LEU A 36 -4.78 -9.09 -2.35
C LEU A 36 -5.62 -10.25 -2.88
N ALA A 37 -6.93 -10.10 -2.84
CA ALA A 37 -7.85 -11.13 -3.34
C ALA A 37 -7.69 -11.37 -4.84
N SER A 38 -7.23 -10.37 -5.57
CA SER A 38 -6.98 -10.50 -7.02
C SER A 38 -5.63 -11.14 -7.34
N GLY A 39 -4.83 -11.46 -6.32
CA GLY A 39 -3.53 -12.13 -6.50
C GLY A 39 -2.34 -11.20 -6.43
N MET A 40 -2.55 -9.94 -6.05
CA MET A 40 -1.46 -8.98 -5.95
C MET A 40 -0.63 -9.24 -4.68
N ASP A 41 0.66 -8.96 -4.77
CA ASP A 41 1.56 -9.02 -3.62
C ASP A 41 1.14 -8.03 -2.53
N PHE A 42 1.31 -8.39 -1.27
CA PHE A 42 0.88 -7.57 -0.14
C PHE A 42 1.49 -6.16 -0.17
N ASP A 43 2.79 -6.08 -0.41
CA ASP A 43 3.47 -4.78 -0.42
C ASP A 43 2.99 -3.91 -1.57
N GLU A 44 2.81 -4.48 -2.75
CA GLU A 44 2.29 -3.75 -3.90
C GLU A 44 0.85 -3.29 -3.66
N ALA A 45 0.02 -4.17 -3.11
CA ALA A 45 -1.36 -3.82 -2.79
C ALA A 45 -1.42 -2.67 -1.79
N SER A 46 -0.56 -2.71 -0.77
CA SER A 46 -0.49 -1.67 0.25
C SER A 46 -0.10 -0.32 -0.35
N VAL A 47 0.92 -0.31 -1.21
CA VAL A 47 1.38 0.93 -1.83
C VAL A 47 0.32 1.50 -2.77
N LEU A 48 -0.35 0.66 -3.54
CA LEU A 48 -1.40 1.11 -4.43
C LEU A 48 -2.58 1.71 -3.66
N ALA A 49 -3.00 1.04 -2.59
CA ALA A 49 -4.08 1.55 -1.74
C ALA A 49 -3.68 2.88 -1.10
N TYR A 50 -2.46 2.96 -0.60
CA TYR A 50 -1.93 4.20 -0.04
C TYR A 50 -1.98 5.34 -1.07
N SER A 51 -1.52 5.05 -2.29
CA SER A 51 -1.51 6.02 -3.38
C SER A 51 -2.91 6.51 -3.75
N SER A 52 -3.91 5.64 -3.63
CA SER A 52 -5.29 5.98 -3.98
C SER A 52 -5.97 6.83 -2.91
N TRP A 53 -5.62 6.64 -1.65
CA TRP A 53 -6.36 7.25 -0.54
C TRP A 53 -5.60 8.32 0.25
N ARG A 54 -4.35 8.55 -0.06
CA ARG A 54 -3.56 9.58 0.65
C ARG A 54 -3.97 10.98 0.26
#